data_fe50cc574a1995c0c24a729ca5c9e92a
#
_entry.id   fe50cc574a1995c0c24a729ca5c9e92a
#
_cell.length_a   1.000
_cell.length_b   1.000
_cell.length_c   1.000
_cell.angle_alpha   90.00
_cell.angle_beta   90.00
_cell.angle_gamma   90.00
#
_symmetry.space_group_name_H-M   'P 1'
#
loop_
_entity.id
_entity.type
_entity.pdbx_description
1 polymer ?
#
loop_
_entity_poly.entity_id
_entity_poly.type
_entity_poly.pdbx_seq_one_letter_code
_entity_poly.pdbx_strand_id
1 'polypeptide(L)'
;MKQLFTIENNPDTAIQPVLSLRLGNHHLGYSITSPDGDKLYSLAYYRTEQTDTAALEELLAQTPALHNQFYSVQVAWDFTGNALLSSVEHQPEESGTMLRALFGTNGQEEVITENISNWQLFNVYAVPAGLLQKIKQQYPAAQSRHQISLSIKQVIAATEEGNMYVDFRPDDFTVLLVKSS
;
A
#
# COMPACT_ATOMS: atom_id res chain seq x y z
N MET A 1 -19.04 4.46 0.13
CA MET A 1 -17.81 4.66 0.94
C MET A 1 -18.12 5.48 2.18
N LYS A 2 -17.49 5.19 3.36
CA LYS A 2 -17.68 5.95 4.61
C LYS A 2 -16.38 6.60 5.03
N GLN A 3 -16.34 7.94 5.05
CA GLN A 3 -15.19 8.66 5.57
C GLN A 3 -15.09 8.49 7.08
N LEU A 4 -13.90 8.10 7.57
CA LEU A 4 -13.60 7.94 9.01
C LEU A 4 -12.99 9.20 9.58
N PHE A 5 -12.07 9.82 8.86
CA PHE A 5 -11.51 11.12 9.22
C PHE A 5 -10.95 11.84 8.01
N THR A 6 -10.74 13.14 8.14
CA THR A 6 -10.01 13.98 7.19
C THR A 6 -9.26 15.07 7.95
N ILE A 7 -8.11 15.45 7.40
CA ILE A 7 -7.32 16.61 7.80
C ILE A 7 -7.08 17.40 6.51
N GLU A 8 -7.35 18.71 6.55
CA GLU A 8 -7.08 19.61 5.43
C GLU A 8 -6.34 20.84 5.94
N ASN A 9 -5.20 21.09 5.35
CA ASN A 9 -4.37 22.27 5.58
C ASN A 9 -4.18 23.00 4.25
N ASN A 10 -3.92 24.31 4.30
CA ASN A 10 -3.66 25.07 3.10
C ASN A 10 -2.35 24.60 2.43
N PRO A 11 -2.39 24.13 1.17
CA PRO A 11 -1.18 23.73 0.46
C PRO A 11 -0.31 24.98 0.16
N ASP A 12 0.99 24.78 0.21
CA ASP A 12 1.93 25.72 -0.39
C ASP A 12 1.84 25.55 -1.91
N THR A 13 1.29 26.54 -2.60
CA THR A 13 1.03 26.45 -4.04
C THR A 13 2.29 26.54 -4.91
N ALA A 14 3.44 26.83 -4.31
CA ALA A 14 4.70 27.00 -5.03
C ALA A 14 5.43 25.67 -5.31
N ILE A 15 5.06 24.58 -4.66
CA ILE A 15 5.77 23.30 -4.72
C ILE A 15 4.80 22.17 -5.08
N GLN A 16 5.16 21.35 -6.08
CA GLN A 16 4.38 20.16 -6.41
C GLN A 16 4.45 19.15 -5.26
N PRO A 17 3.31 18.74 -4.69
CA PRO A 17 3.27 17.84 -3.55
C PRO A 17 3.52 16.38 -3.94
N VAL A 18 3.69 15.54 -2.92
CA VAL A 18 3.70 14.08 -3.04
C VAL A 18 2.31 13.55 -2.66
N LEU A 19 1.80 12.65 -3.49
CA LEU A 19 0.60 11.88 -3.20
C LEU A 19 0.98 10.49 -2.73
N SER A 20 0.46 10.08 -1.58
CA SER A 20 0.51 8.68 -1.13
C SER A 20 -0.91 8.13 -1.03
N LEU A 21 -1.16 6.99 -1.68
CA LEU A 21 -2.41 6.24 -1.62
C LEU A 21 -2.17 4.94 -0.83
N ARG A 22 -3.11 4.57 0.03
CA ARG A 22 -3.14 3.26 0.71
C ARG A 22 -4.46 2.57 0.40
N LEU A 23 -4.39 1.37 -0.17
CA LEU A 23 -5.52 0.61 -0.68
C LEU A 23 -5.48 -0.81 -0.12
N GLY A 24 -6.45 -1.17 0.70
CA GLY A 24 -6.58 -2.50 1.32
C GLY A 24 -7.97 -3.10 1.08
N ASN A 25 -8.26 -4.27 1.64
CA ASN A 25 -9.50 -5.00 1.38
C ASN A 25 -10.77 -4.17 1.63
N HIS A 26 -10.81 -3.45 2.76
CA HIS A 26 -11.99 -2.73 3.25
C HIS A 26 -11.72 -1.27 3.55
N HIS A 27 -10.61 -0.74 3.08
CA HIS A 27 -10.22 0.64 3.32
C HIS A 27 -9.44 1.22 2.16
N LEU A 28 -9.54 2.52 2.03
CA LEU A 28 -8.67 3.32 1.20
C LEU A 28 -8.42 4.67 1.87
N GLY A 29 -7.25 5.21 1.63
CA GLY A 29 -6.86 6.49 2.16
C GLY A 29 -5.83 7.17 1.28
N TYR A 30 -5.65 8.45 1.49
CA TYR A 30 -4.60 9.22 0.84
C TYR A 30 -3.98 10.22 1.79
N SER A 31 -2.75 10.59 1.50
CA SER A 31 -2.12 11.78 2.06
C SER A 31 -1.45 12.61 0.96
N ILE A 32 -1.50 13.91 1.12
CA ILE A 32 -0.79 14.89 0.28
C ILE A 32 0.17 15.64 1.17
N THR A 33 1.47 15.54 0.87
CA THR A 33 2.55 16.13 1.68
C THR A 33 3.48 16.97 0.82
N SER A 34 4.33 17.78 1.46
CA SER A 34 5.49 18.37 0.81
C SER A 34 6.47 17.28 0.33
N PRO A 35 7.35 17.55 -0.65
CA PRO A 35 8.30 16.56 -1.17
C PRO A 35 9.28 15.99 -0.14
N ASP A 36 9.63 16.79 0.86
CA ASP A 36 10.48 16.42 2.00
C ASP A 36 9.71 15.75 3.16
N GLY A 37 8.35 15.73 3.07
CA GLY A 37 7.49 15.07 4.04
C GLY A 37 7.27 15.83 5.35
N ASP A 38 7.79 17.06 5.48
CA ASP A 38 7.69 17.87 6.72
C ASP A 38 6.34 18.56 6.89
N LYS A 39 5.57 18.74 5.79
CA LYS A 39 4.25 19.35 5.81
C LYS A 39 3.19 18.40 5.29
N LEU A 40 2.12 18.26 6.06
CA LEU A 40 0.91 17.55 5.65
C LEU A 40 -0.13 18.55 5.15
N TYR A 41 -0.54 18.44 3.89
CA TYR A 41 -1.56 19.31 3.28
C TYR A 41 -2.95 18.69 3.36
N SER A 42 -3.05 17.39 3.11
CA SER A 42 -4.32 16.69 3.23
C SER A 42 -4.09 15.23 3.62
N LEU A 43 -5.02 14.70 4.41
CA LEU A 43 -5.06 13.29 4.78
C LEU A 43 -6.51 12.89 4.94
N ALA A 44 -6.92 11.82 4.29
CA ALA A 44 -8.24 11.24 4.51
C ALA A 44 -8.17 9.71 4.51
N TYR A 45 -9.08 9.12 5.26
CA TYR A 45 -9.20 7.68 5.39
C TYR A 45 -10.65 7.25 5.37
N TYR A 46 -10.93 6.22 4.58
CA TYR A 46 -12.28 5.74 4.29
C TYR A 46 -12.38 4.25 4.55
N ARG A 47 -13.53 3.82 5.06
CA ARG A 47 -13.95 2.43 5.09
C ARG A 47 -14.83 2.14 3.89
N THR A 48 -14.65 0.97 3.28
CA THR A 48 -15.46 0.45 2.17
C THR A 48 -15.97 -0.94 2.51
N GLU A 49 -17.00 -1.41 1.83
CA GLU A 49 -17.38 -2.82 1.89
C GLU A 49 -16.36 -3.67 1.14
N GLN A 50 -15.87 -3.18 0.02
CA GLN A 50 -14.79 -3.75 -0.77
C GLN A 50 -14.05 -2.62 -1.48
N THR A 51 -12.73 -2.71 -1.54
CA THR A 51 -11.92 -1.75 -2.29
C THR A 51 -11.70 -2.29 -3.71
N ASP A 52 -12.52 -1.80 -4.61
CA ASP A 52 -12.51 -2.12 -6.03
C ASP A 52 -12.33 -0.85 -6.88
N THR A 53 -12.48 -0.99 -8.20
CA THR A 53 -12.40 0.12 -9.14
C THR A 53 -13.47 1.18 -8.87
N ALA A 54 -14.69 0.78 -8.48
CA ALA A 54 -15.78 1.70 -8.21
C ALA A 54 -15.51 2.55 -6.96
N ALA A 55 -14.97 1.95 -5.90
CA ALA A 55 -14.57 2.67 -4.69
C ALA A 55 -13.46 3.71 -4.98
N LEU A 56 -12.48 3.36 -5.83
CA LEU A 56 -11.45 4.31 -6.24
C LEU A 56 -12.04 5.45 -7.09
N GLU A 57 -12.94 5.15 -8.02
CA GLU A 57 -13.62 6.17 -8.84
C GLU A 57 -14.47 7.11 -7.99
N GLU A 58 -15.17 6.58 -6.99
CA GLU A 58 -15.90 7.39 -6.03
C GLU A 58 -14.98 8.36 -5.27
N LEU A 59 -13.82 7.86 -4.78
CA LEU A 59 -12.82 8.70 -4.12
C LEU A 59 -12.32 9.81 -5.04
N LEU A 60 -11.94 9.48 -6.27
CA LEU A 60 -11.45 10.45 -7.25
C LEU A 60 -12.50 11.51 -7.58
N ALA A 61 -13.77 11.12 -7.73
CA ALA A 61 -14.87 12.05 -8.00
C ALA A 61 -15.16 13.00 -6.83
N GLN A 62 -15.01 12.52 -5.59
CA GLN A 62 -15.26 13.33 -4.38
C GLN A 62 -14.08 14.21 -3.99
N THR A 63 -12.88 13.94 -4.52
CA THR A 63 -11.64 14.60 -4.09
C THR A 63 -10.90 15.21 -5.29
N PRO A 64 -11.29 16.44 -5.73
CA PRO A 64 -10.65 17.11 -6.88
C PRO A 64 -9.13 17.26 -6.75
N ALA A 65 -8.61 17.38 -5.52
CA ALA A 65 -7.17 17.50 -5.26
C ALA A 65 -6.36 16.31 -5.78
N LEU A 66 -6.97 15.12 -5.92
CA LEU A 66 -6.30 13.91 -6.44
C LEU A 66 -6.07 13.96 -7.96
N HIS A 67 -6.64 14.93 -8.67
CA HIS A 67 -6.39 15.17 -10.11
C HIS A 67 -5.27 16.16 -10.37
N ASN A 68 -4.66 16.73 -9.33
CA ASN A 68 -3.56 17.68 -9.48
C ASN A 68 -2.29 16.99 -10.01
N GLN A 69 -1.33 17.79 -10.44
CA GLN A 69 0.01 17.31 -10.75
C GLN A 69 0.80 17.10 -9.45
N PHE A 70 1.44 15.96 -9.34
CA PHE A 70 2.25 15.59 -8.20
C PHE A 70 3.72 15.45 -8.59
N TYR A 71 4.61 15.77 -7.66
CA TYR A 71 6.05 15.51 -7.79
C TYR A 71 6.31 13.99 -7.89
N SER A 72 5.63 13.24 -7.06
CA SER A 72 5.60 11.78 -7.11
C SER A 72 4.28 11.23 -6.59
N VAL A 73 3.91 10.05 -7.05
CA VAL A 73 2.76 9.28 -6.55
C VAL A 73 3.25 7.95 -6.04
N GLN A 74 2.90 7.63 -4.80
CA GLN A 74 3.22 6.38 -4.14
C GLN A 74 1.93 5.63 -3.83
N VAL A 75 1.91 4.32 -4.07
CA VAL A 75 0.75 3.46 -3.80
C VAL A 75 1.18 2.33 -2.88
N ALA A 76 0.58 2.26 -1.71
CA ALA A 76 0.73 1.16 -0.77
C ALA A 76 -0.44 0.18 -0.94
N TRP A 77 -0.16 -1.01 -1.46
CA TRP A 77 -1.11 -2.11 -1.50
C TRP A 77 -1.17 -2.78 -0.12
N ASP A 78 -2.34 -2.78 0.50
CA ASP A 78 -2.56 -3.32 1.84
C ASP A 78 -3.61 -4.45 1.85
N PHE A 79 -3.55 -5.27 0.80
CA PHE A 79 -4.39 -6.46 0.66
C PHE A 79 -3.79 -7.61 1.46
N THR A 80 -4.66 -8.42 2.07
CA THR A 80 -4.25 -9.51 2.97
C THR A 80 -3.63 -10.73 2.26
N GLY A 81 -3.84 -10.86 0.95
CA GLY A 81 -3.30 -11.96 0.16
C GLY A 81 -1.81 -11.79 -0.17
N ASN A 82 -0.93 -11.92 0.84
CA ASN A 82 0.51 -11.85 0.66
C ASN A 82 1.27 -12.93 1.42
N ALA A 83 2.43 -13.33 0.91
CA ALA A 83 3.35 -14.25 1.54
C ALA A 83 4.79 -13.72 1.48
N LEU A 84 5.51 -13.84 2.60
CA LEU A 84 6.94 -13.57 2.68
C LEU A 84 7.70 -14.87 2.48
N LEU A 85 8.60 -14.90 1.51
CA LEU A 85 9.43 -16.05 1.17
C LEU A 85 10.90 -15.68 1.30
N SER A 86 11.71 -16.60 1.79
CA SER A 86 13.16 -16.44 1.71
C SER A 86 13.62 -16.47 0.25
N SER A 87 14.78 -15.88 -0.05
CA SER A 87 15.35 -15.91 -1.39
C SER A 87 15.65 -17.32 -1.90
N VAL A 88 15.78 -18.30 -1.00
CA VAL A 88 16.01 -19.71 -1.34
C VAL A 88 14.69 -20.42 -1.70
N GLU A 89 13.58 -20.03 -1.07
CA GLU A 89 12.28 -20.69 -1.24
C GLU A 89 11.45 -20.07 -2.37
N HIS A 90 11.80 -18.88 -2.81
CA HIS A 90 11.04 -18.17 -3.84
C HIS A 90 11.22 -18.79 -5.22
N GLN A 91 10.13 -19.28 -5.79
CA GLN A 91 10.02 -19.79 -7.15
C GLN A 91 8.98 -18.96 -7.90
N PRO A 92 9.41 -18.08 -8.82
CA PRO A 92 8.51 -17.12 -9.49
C PRO A 92 7.31 -17.78 -10.17
N GLU A 93 7.52 -18.92 -10.83
CA GLU A 93 6.51 -19.67 -11.56
C GLU A 93 5.43 -20.29 -10.66
N GLU A 94 5.73 -20.54 -9.41
CA GLU A 94 4.82 -21.14 -8.43
C GLU A 94 4.04 -20.09 -7.61
N SER A 95 4.45 -18.84 -7.66
CA SER A 95 3.91 -17.74 -6.83
C SER A 95 2.39 -17.61 -6.93
N GLY A 96 1.85 -17.64 -8.14
CA GLY A 96 0.40 -17.53 -8.36
C GLY A 96 -0.38 -18.76 -7.84
N THR A 97 0.19 -19.96 -8.00
CA THR A 97 -0.43 -21.19 -7.50
C THR A 97 -0.41 -21.23 -5.97
N MET A 98 0.70 -20.79 -5.37
CA MET A 98 0.84 -20.69 -3.91
C MET A 98 -0.20 -19.71 -3.32
N LEU A 99 -0.32 -18.49 -3.87
CA LEU A 99 -1.30 -17.52 -3.38
C LEU A 99 -2.73 -18.02 -3.54
N ARG A 100 -3.04 -18.72 -4.63
CA ARG A 100 -4.35 -19.35 -4.83
C ARG A 100 -4.64 -20.40 -3.76
N ALA A 101 -3.67 -21.23 -3.44
CA ALA A 101 -3.83 -22.26 -2.43
C ALA A 101 -3.98 -21.68 -1.00
N LEU A 102 -3.24 -20.61 -0.70
CA LEU A 102 -3.25 -20.00 0.64
C LEU A 102 -4.44 -19.07 0.88
N PHE A 103 -4.84 -18.29 -0.13
CA PHE A 103 -5.79 -17.19 0.02
C PHE A 103 -7.04 -17.32 -0.84
N GLY A 104 -7.16 -18.37 -1.66
CA GLY A 104 -8.34 -18.60 -2.50
C GLY A 104 -8.51 -17.56 -3.61
N THR A 105 -7.41 -17.01 -4.14
CA THR A 105 -7.48 -16.04 -5.25
C THR A 105 -8.19 -16.65 -6.45
N ASN A 106 -9.08 -15.88 -7.09
CA ASN A 106 -9.99 -16.38 -8.13
C ASN A 106 -9.48 -16.14 -9.57
N GLY A 107 -8.27 -15.58 -9.72
CA GLY A 107 -7.67 -15.28 -11.02
C GLY A 107 -8.07 -13.92 -11.60
N GLN A 108 -8.79 -13.10 -10.85
CA GLN A 108 -9.06 -11.69 -11.17
C GLN A 108 -8.02 -10.74 -10.57
N GLU A 109 -6.99 -11.31 -9.95
CA GLU A 109 -5.89 -10.58 -9.34
C GLU A 109 -4.63 -10.71 -10.21
N GLU A 110 -3.82 -9.65 -10.17
CA GLU A 110 -2.43 -9.66 -10.62
C GLU A 110 -1.53 -10.06 -9.47
N VAL A 111 -0.64 -11.02 -9.73
CA VAL A 111 0.38 -11.45 -8.76
C VAL A 111 1.63 -10.61 -8.97
N ILE A 112 2.07 -9.98 -7.90
CA ILE A 112 3.23 -9.11 -7.88
C ILE A 112 4.26 -9.68 -6.91
N THR A 113 5.53 -9.64 -7.31
CA THR A 113 6.65 -10.03 -6.46
C THR A 113 7.56 -8.83 -6.21
N GLU A 114 7.84 -8.56 -4.95
CA GLU A 114 8.76 -7.51 -4.52
C GLU A 114 9.97 -8.12 -3.81
N ASN A 115 11.16 -7.71 -4.23
CA ASN A 115 12.39 -8.05 -3.53
C ASN A 115 12.65 -7.06 -2.38
N ILE A 116 12.81 -7.61 -1.16
CA ILE A 116 13.22 -6.87 0.03
C ILE A 116 14.69 -7.23 0.30
N SER A 117 15.58 -6.72 -0.55
CA SER A 117 16.99 -7.15 -0.67
C SER A 117 17.77 -7.11 0.64
N ASN A 118 17.55 -6.12 1.50
CA ASN A 118 18.23 -6.00 2.81
C ASN A 118 17.92 -7.16 3.76
N TRP A 119 16.83 -7.89 3.51
CA TRP A 119 16.36 -8.99 4.33
C TRP A 119 16.42 -10.35 3.63
N GLN A 120 16.91 -10.39 2.39
CA GLN A 120 16.90 -11.60 1.55
C GLN A 120 15.50 -12.24 1.46
N LEU A 121 14.47 -11.40 1.39
CA LEU A 121 13.08 -11.81 1.33
C LEU A 121 12.44 -11.34 0.03
N PHE A 122 11.48 -12.13 -0.43
CA PHE A 122 10.49 -11.74 -1.43
C PHE A 122 9.13 -11.62 -0.76
N ASN A 123 8.42 -10.55 -1.05
CA ASN A 123 7.00 -10.43 -0.76
C ASN A 123 6.22 -10.70 -2.05
N VAL A 124 5.46 -11.78 -2.03
CA VAL A 124 4.56 -12.15 -3.14
C VAL A 124 3.14 -11.85 -2.71
N TYR A 125 2.41 -11.07 -3.51
CA TYR A 125 1.06 -10.64 -3.15
C TYR A 125 0.14 -10.50 -4.36
N ALA A 126 -1.16 -10.52 -4.10
CA ALA A 126 -2.20 -10.38 -5.10
C ALA A 126 -2.93 -9.03 -4.97
N VAL A 127 -3.16 -8.37 -6.10
CA VAL A 127 -3.88 -7.10 -6.19
C VAL A 127 -5.00 -7.24 -7.22
N PRO A 128 -6.22 -6.73 -6.97
CA PRO A 128 -7.29 -6.74 -7.97
C PRO A 128 -6.82 -6.10 -9.29
N ALA A 129 -6.86 -6.86 -10.39
CA ALA A 129 -6.30 -6.45 -11.69
C ALA A 129 -6.92 -5.14 -12.21
N GLY A 130 -8.25 -5.01 -12.09
CA GLY A 130 -8.96 -3.79 -12.48
C GLY A 130 -8.52 -2.55 -11.70
N LEU A 131 -8.27 -2.70 -10.38
CA LEU A 131 -7.81 -1.62 -9.52
C LEU A 131 -6.37 -1.21 -9.88
N LEU A 132 -5.49 -2.19 -10.10
CA LEU A 132 -4.13 -1.93 -10.55
C LEU A 132 -4.10 -1.20 -11.89
N GLN A 133 -4.93 -1.63 -12.85
CA GLN A 133 -5.05 -0.98 -14.15
C GLN A 133 -5.56 0.45 -14.02
N LYS A 134 -6.56 0.69 -13.18
CA LYS A 134 -7.10 2.03 -12.94
C LYS A 134 -6.05 2.98 -12.33
N ILE A 135 -5.26 2.51 -11.38
CA ILE A 135 -4.14 3.28 -10.79
C ILE A 135 -3.11 3.62 -11.87
N LYS A 136 -2.72 2.66 -12.71
CA LYS A 136 -1.77 2.90 -13.82
C LYS A 136 -2.29 3.90 -14.85
N GLN A 137 -3.59 3.92 -15.12
CA GLN A 137 -4.23 4.90 -16.02
C GLN A 137 -4.25 6.30 -15.40
N GLN A 138 -4.62 6.41 -14.12
CA GLN A 138 -4.74 7.68 -13.42
C GLN A 138 -3.37 8.30 -13.11
N TYR A 139 -2.41 7.47 -12.74
CA TYR A 139 -1.07 7.85 -12.32
C TYR A 139 -0.01 6.98 -13.00
N PRO A 140 0.33 7.24 -14.29
CA PRO A 140 1.22 6.37 -15.06
C PRO A 140 2.62 6.21 -14.48
N ALA A 141 3.12 7.21 -13.75
CA ALA A 141 4.43 7.21 -13.09
C ALA A 141 4.38 6.78 -11.62
N ALA A 142 3.24 6.27 -11.13
CA ALA A 142 3.12 5.86 -9.74
C ALA A 142 4.06 4.70 -9.41
N GLN A 143 4.73 4.82 -8.27
CA GLN A 143 5.50 3.74 -7.66
C GLN A 143 4.60 2.99 -6.69
N SER A 144 4.47 1.68 -6.85
CA SER A 144 3.64 0.88 -5.97
C SER A 144 4.45 -0.18 -5.22
N ARG A 145 4.05 -0.43 -3.98
CA ARG A 145 4.63 -1.44 -3.09
C ARG A 145 3.56 -2.01 -2.17
N HIS A 146 3.81 -3.19 -1.64
CA HIS A 146 2.96 -3.73 -0.59
C HIS A 146 3.27 -3.07 0.77
N GLN A 147 2.24 -2.85 1.60
CA GLN A 147 2.38 -2.22 2.92
C GLN A 147 3.37 -2.99 3.81
N ILE A 148 3.34 -4.31 3.79
CA ILE A 148 4.29 -5.16 4.54
C ILE A 148 5.74 -4.90 4.09
N SER A 149 5.99 -4.79 2.78
CA SER A 149 7.33 -4.47 2.25
C SER A 149 7.82 -3.11 2.72
N LEU A 150 6.92 -2.11 2.79
CA LEU A 150 7.24 -0.79 3.32
C LEU A 150 7.57 -0.85 4.81
N SER A 151 6.76 -1.57 5.59
CA SER A 151 6.97 -1.76 7.03
C SER A 151 8.31 -2.43 7.33
N ILE A 152 8.66 -3.51 6.61
CA ILE A 152 9.94 -4.21 6.78
C ILE A 152 11.12 -3.28 6.44
N LYS A 153 11.02 -2.47 5.39
CA LYS A 153 12.07 -1.53 4.99
C LYS A 153 12.30 -0.41 5.99
N GLN A 154 11.31 -0.06 6.79
CA GLN A 154 11.41 0.95 7.85
C GLN A 154 12.10 0.43 9.11
N VAL A 155 12.27 -0.88 9.24
CA VAL A 155 13.01 -1.47 10.37
C VAL A 155 14.48 -1.08 10.26
N ILE A 156 14.94 -0.24 11.17
CA ILE A 156 16.30 0.32 11.13
C ILE A 156 17.32 -0.67 11.71
N ALA A 157 16.94 -1.39 12.78
CA ALA A 157 17.80 -2.40 13.43
C ALA A 157 16.95 -3.45 14.13
N ALA A 158 17.38 -4.69 14.06
CA ALA A 158 16.90 -5.74 14.94
C ALA A 158 17.74 -5.74 16.22
N THR A 159 17.10 -5.83 17.38
CA THR A 159 17.78 -5.97 18.69
C THR A 159 17.71 -7.42 19.16
N GLU A 160 18.58 -7.82 20.08
CA GLU A 160 18.53 -9.15 20.68
C GLU A 160 17.21 -9.43 21.40
N GLU A 161 16.62 -8.39 22.00
CA GLU A 161 15.32 -8.45 22.67
C GLU A 161 14.15 -8.52 21.66
N GLY A 162 14.38 -8.08 20.43
CA GLY A 162 13.37 -7.97 19.39
C GLY A 162 12.60 -6.63 19.44
N ASN A 163 12.14 -6.21 18.27
CA ASN A 163 11.28 -5.03 18.12
C ASN A 163 9.93 -5.46 17.56
N MET A 164 8.85 -4.92 18.14
CA MET A 164 7.50 -5.13 17.66
C MET A 164 6.98 -3.84 17.03
N TYR A 165 6.51 -3.93 15.80
CA TYR A 165 5.83 -2.86 15.08
C TYR A 165 4.38 -3.25 14.88
N VAL A 166 3.46 -2.36 15.21
CA VAL A 166 2.03 -2.62 15.08
C VAL A 166 1.43 -1.53 14.20
N ASP A 167 0.79 -1.93 13.13
CA ASP A 167 0.05 -1.08 12.21
C ASP A 167 -1.45 -1.32 12.42
N PHE A 168 -2.14 -0.35 13.02
CA PHE A 168 -3.56 -0.43 13.32
C PHE A 168 -4.41 0.07 12.16
N ARG A 169 -5.42 -0.70 11.82
CA ARG A 169 -6.47 -0.35 10.86
C ARG A 169 -7.83 -0.36 11.57
N PRO A 170 -8.92 0.13 10.95
CA PRO A 170 -10.23 0.21 11.62
C PRO A 170 -10.78 -1.13 12.08
N ASP A 171 -10.47 -2.22 11.39
CA ASP A 171 -11.07 -3.53 11.61
C ASP A 171 -10.07 -4.62 11.98
N ASP A 172 -8.77 -4.36 11.80
CA ASP A 172 -7.70 -5.32 12.03
C ASP A 172 -6.37 -4.61 12.35
N PHE A 173 -5.31 -5.37 12.54
CA PHE A 173 -3.96 -4.84 12.69
C PHE A 173 -2.92 -5.82 12.12
N THR A 174 -1.79 -5.28 11.71
CA THR A 174 -0.61 -6.07 11.35
C THR A 174 0.44 -5.96 12.42
N VAL A 175 1.02 -7.08 12.82
CA VAL A 175 2.16 -7.13 13.74
C VAL A 175 3.38 -7.61 12.97
N LEU A 176 4.45 -6.84 13.05
CA LEU A 176 5.77 -7.23 12.56
C LEU A 176 6.71 -7.35 13.76
N LEU A 177 7.15 -8.57 14.03
CA LEU A 177 8.16 -8.87 15.06
C LEU A 177 9.50 -9.11 14.36
N VAL A 178 10.51 -8.34 14.74
CA VAL A 178 11.86 -8.42 14.19
C VAL A 178 12.85 -8.62 15.31
N LYS A 179 13.64 -9.70 15.23
CA LYS A 179 14.66 -10.07 16.20
C LYS A 179 15.95 -10.42 15.48
N SER A 180 17.09 -10.02 16.06
CA SER A 180 18.39 -10.53 15.60
C SER A 180 18.53 -12.00 15.96
N SER A 181 19.02 -12.81 15.04
CA SER A 181 19.41 -14.21 15.26
C SER A 181 20.82 -14.33 15.78
#